data_23b07c83b45fdcbb625b3567a78fc502
#
_entry.id   23b07c83b45fdcbb625b3567a78fc502
#
_cell.length_a   1.000
_cell.length_b   1.000
_cell.length_c   1.000
_cell.angle_alpha   90.00
_cell.angle_beta   90.00
_cell.angle_gamma   90.00
#
_symmetry.space_group_name_H-M   'P 1'
#
loop_
_entity.id
_entity.type
_entity.pdbx_description
1 polymer ?
#
loop_
_entity_poly.entity_id
_entity_poly.type
_entity_poly.pdbx_seq_one_letter_code
_entity_poly.pdbx_strand_id
1 'polypeptide(L)'
;VPLATPLAPAEPGDVAVTWYGHSSVVVEIDGHRVLTDPVWSRRVSPSRVVGPARLHPVPVAVEALPPIDAIVISHDHYDHLDRDTVATLVSTQKAPFLVPLGVGAHLRRWKVPEERIVELDWNDDAVVGSLTLTCLEARHFSGRSLVRDSTQWASWSVVGPTRRAFFGGDTGYTDAFADIGDRFGPFDVTMLPVGAYDPRWADIHMNPEEAMAAHALLQGGDPARGVVLPVHWATFNLAFHPWAEPIERLLAAAEPDRTSVVVPMPGQRVDLTRPLPNRRWWSGALA
;
A
#
# COMPACT_ATOMS: atom_id res chain seq x y z
N VAL A 1 -7.98 -15.41 10.30
CA VAL A 1 -7.51 -14.02 10.51
C VAL A 1 -8.61 -13.27 11.24
N PRO A 2 -8.34 -12.69 12.42
CA PRO A 2 -9.30 -11.82 13.10
C PRO A 2 -9.47 -10.51 12.32
N LEU A 3 -10.68 -9.97 12.32
CA LEU A 3 -11.01 -8.70 11.68
C LEU A 3 -11.42 -7.69 12.74
N ALA A 4 -11.06 -6.43 12.54
CA ALA A 4 -11.61 -5.32 13.30
C ALA A 4 -12.76 -4.68 12.51
N THR A 5 -13.73 -4.11 13.21
CA THR A 5 -14.72 -3.23 12.57
C THR A 5 -14.07 -1.87 12.36
N PRO A 6 -13.94 -1.39 11.12
CA PRO A 6 -13.38 -0.08 10.87
C PRO A 6 -14.22 1.00 11.53
N LEU A 7 -13.59 1.81 12.36
CA LEU A 7 -14.20 2.98 13.00
C LEU A 7 -13.46 4.21 12.45
N ALA A 8 -13.86 4.66 11.26
CA ALA A 8 -13.36 5.92 10.74
C ALA A 8 -14.09 7.06 11.46
N PRO A 9 -13.36 8.02 12.06
CA PRO A 9 -13.98 9.23 12.57
C PRO A 9 -14.60 10.04 11.42
N ALA A 10 -15.56 10.92 11.72
CA ALA A 10 -16.17 11.79 10.71
C ALA A 10 -15.11 12.62 9.98
N GLU A 11 -14.18 13.20 10.74
CA GLU A 11 -13.03 13.92 10.21
C GLU A 11 -11.78 13.04 10.23
N PRO A 12 -10.90 13.13 9.21
CA PRO A 12 -9.62 12.44 9.20
C PRO A 12 -8.70 12.93 10.32
N GLY A 13 -7.80 12.06 10.75
CA GLY A 13 -6.78 12.38 11.74
C GLY A 13 -5.59 13.14 11.17
N ASP A 14 -4.67 13.48 12.07
CA ASP A 14 -3.39 14.11 11.73
C ASP A 14 -2.48 13.13 10.98
N VAL A 15 -2.24 11.94 11.58
CA VAL A 15 -1.62 10.80 10.90
C VAL A 15 -2.18 9.49 11.47
N ALA A 16 -2.85 8.70 10.61
CA ALA A 16 -3.40 7.40 11.00
C ALA A 16 -3.45 6.46 9.80
N VAL A 17 -3.52 5.16 10.07
CA VAL A 17 -3.63 4.13 9.03
C VAL A 17 -4.77 3.17 9.33
N THR A 18 -5.46 2.71 8.29
CA THR A 18 -6.41 1.60 8.35
C THR A 18 -6.07 0.61 7.24
N TRP A 19 -5.59 -0.56 7.63
CA TRP A 19 -5.23 -1.61 6.67
C TRP A 19 -6.43 -2.51 6.39
N TYR A 20 -6.80 -2.65 5.11
CA TYR A 20 -7.92 -3.49 4.67
C TYR A 20 -7.48 -4.86 4.15
N GLY A 21 -6.19 -5.13 4.19
CA GLY A 21 -5.55 -6.33 3.69
C GLY A 21 -4.73 -6.07 2.42
N HIS A 22 -3.73 -6.92 2.19
CA HIS A 22 -2.76 -6.80 1.09
C HIS A 22 -2.09 -5.42 1.08
N SER A 23 -2.18 -4.69 -0.02
CA SER A 23 -1.66 -3.32 -0.17
C SER A 23 -2.74 -2.25 -0.09
N SER A 24 -3.98 -2.64 0.30
CA SER A 24 -5.10 -1.70 0.45
C SER A 24 -5.07 -1.04 1.82
N VAL A 25 -4.70 0.22 1.86
CA VAL A 25 -4.61 1.04 3.08
C VAL A 25 -5.33 2.36 2.87
N VAL A 26 -6.09 2.81 3.86
CA VAL A 26 -6.42 4.24 3.98
C VAL A 26 -5.39 4.86 4.91
N VAL A 27 -4.61 5.79 4.41
CA VAL A 27 -3.75 6.65 5.20
C VAL A 27 -4.42 8.00 5.38
N GLU A 28 -4.57 8.42 6.64
CA GLU A 28 -5.02 9.76 7.01
C GLU A 28 -3.78 10.63 7.23
N ILE A 29 -3.76 11.79 6.61
CA ILE A 29 -2.61 12.69 6.66
C ILE A 29 -3.08 14.14 6.56
N ASP A 30 -2.73 14.97 7.53
CA ASP A 30 -3.08 16.40 7.57
C ASP A 30 -4.54 16.70 7.19
N GLY A 31 -5.48 15.91 7.73
CA GLY A 31 -6.90 16.09 7.49
C GLY A 31 -7.42 15.55 6.16
N HIS A 32 -6.65 14.73 5.44
CA HIS A 32 -7.05 14.07 4.18
C HIS A 32 -6.95 12.55 4.29
N ARG A 33 -7.66 11.83 3.41
CA ARG A 33 -7.60 10.36 3.28
C ARG A 33 -7.14 9.95 1.90
N VAL A 34 -6.06 9.20 1.85
CA VAL A 34 -5.53 8.60 0.62
C VAL A 34 -5.72 7.09 0.70
N LEU A 35 -6.34 6.50 -0.32
CA LEU A 35 -6.54 5.06 -0.44
C LEU A 35 -5.50 4.49 -1.41
N THR A 36 -4.74 3.48 -0.97
CA THR A 36 -3.73 2.80 -1.79
C THR A 36 -4.26 1.48 -2.33
N ASP A 37 -3.94 1.14 -3.57
CA ASP A 37 -4.17 -0.14 -4.25
C ASP A 37 -5.45 -0.87 -3.81
N PRO A 38 -6.64 -0.34 -4.09
CA PRO A 38 -7.89 -0.86 -3.56
C PRO A 38 -8.30 -2.17 -4.23
N VAL A 39 -8.25 -3.26 -3.47
CA VAL A 39 -8.64 -4.60 -3.90
C VAL A 39 -9.59 -5.23 -2.90
N TRP A 40 -10.85 -5.40 -3.29
CA TRP A 40 -11.91 -6.01 -2.48
C TRP A 40 -12.39 -7.35 -3.04
N SER A 41 -12.02 -7.68 -4.27
CA SER A 41 -12.37 -8.95 -4.90
C SER A 41 -11.85 -10.15 -4.12
N ARG A 42 -12.63 -11.24 -4.19
CA ARG A 42 -12.24 -12.51 -3.58
C ARG A 42 -11.00 -13.13 -4.23
N ARG A 43 -10.79 -12.89 -5.53
CA ARG A 43 -9.66 -13.43 -6.29
C ARG A 43 -8.93 -12.34 -7.06
N VAL A 44 -7.62 -12.47 -7.09
CA VAL A 44 -6.73 -11.58 -7.81
C VAL A 44 -6.21 -12.28 -9.06
N SER A 45 -7.09 -12.38 -10.04
CA SER A 45 -6.80 -13.04 -11.33
C SER A 45 -7.78 -12.58 -12.40
N PRO A 46 -7.50 -12.83 -13.71
CA PRO A 46 -8.47 -12.56 -14.78
C PRO A 46 -9.75 -13.40 -14.65
N SER A 47 -9.71 -14.48 -13.87
CA SER A 47 -10.83 -15.39 -13.65
C SER A 47 -11.45 -15.19 -12.26
N ARG A 48 -12.78 -15.21 -12.17
CA ARG A 48 -13.51 -15.19 -10.89
C ARG A 48 -13.52 -16.54 -10.16
N VAL A 49 -13.12 -17.62 -10.83
CA VAL A 49 -13.20 -19.00 -10.29
C VAL A 49 -11.82 -19.64 -10.08
N VAL A 50 -10.79 -19.17 -10.77
CA VAL A 50 -9.41 -19.70 -10.70
C VAL A 50 -8.45 -18.57 -10.31
N GLY A 51 -7.34 -18.90 -9.66
CA GLY A 51 -6.30 -17.99 -9.20
C GLY A 51 -6.30 -17.76 -7.70
N PRO A 52 -5.34 -17.00 -7.18
CA PRO A 52 -5.20 -16.75 -5.75
C PRO A 52 -6.48 -16.19 -5.14
N ALA A 53 -6.91 -16.77 -4.03
CA ALA A 53 -8.11 -16.33 -3.31
C ALA A 53 -7.72 -15.66 -2.00
N ARG A 54 -8.52 -14.67 -1.61
CA ARG A 54 -8.38 -13.98 -0.34
C ARG A 54 -8.53 -14.95 0.83
N LEU A 55 -7.58 -14.93 1.75
CA LEU A 55 -7.50 -15.82 2.92
C LEU A 55 -8.41 -15.39 4.08
N HIS A 56 -8.91 -14.15 4.05
CA HIS A 56 -9.85 -13.61 5.02
C HIS A 56 -10.88 -12.71 4.33
N PRO A 57 -12.08 -12.53 4.87
CA PRO A 57 -13.04 -11.56 4.35
C PRO A 57 -12.48 -10.14 4.39
N VAL A 58 -13.03 -9.25 3.56
CA VAL A 58 -12.78 -7.81 3.71
C VAL A 58 -13.47 -7.31 4.99
N PRO A 59 -12.83 -6.42 5.76
CA PRO A 59 -13.41 -5.96 7.03
C PRO A 59 -14.67 -5.08 6.86
N VAL A 60 -14.83 -4.47 5.70
CA VAL A 60 -15.96 -3.59 5.38
C VAL A 60 -16.21 -3.59 3.87
N ALA A 61 -17.45 -3.36 3.44
CA ALA A 61 -17.77 -3.18 2.04
C ALA A 61 -17.16 -1.87 1.49
N VAL A 62 -16.84 -1.83 0.19
CA VAL A 62 -16.27 -0.63 -0.46
C VAL A 62 -17.17 0.58 -0.27
N GLU A 63 -18.48 0.36 -0.34
CA GLU A 63 -19.51 1.40 -0.21
C GLU A 63 -19.54 2.06 1.18
N ALA A 64 -19.00 1.37 2.18
CA ALA A 64 -18.94 1.85 3.57
C ALA A 64 -17.59 2.49 3.92
N LEU A 65 -16.69 2.66 2.95
CA LEU A 65 -15.48 3.44 3.15
C LEU A 65 -15.83 4.90 3.48
N PRO A 66 -15.05 5.56 4.34
CA PRO A 66 -15.21 7.00 4.56
C PRO A 66 -14.97 7.79 3.26
N PRO A 67 -15.32 9.07 3.20
CA PRO A 67 -14.91 9.92 2.08
C PRO A 67 -13.40 9.86 1.87
N ILE A 68 -13.00 9.63 0.63
CA ILE A 68 -11.60 9.54 0.19
C ILE A 68 -11.28 10.77 -0.64
N ASP A 69 -10.10 11.36 -0.44
CA ASP A 69 -9.63 12.55 -1.17
C ASP A 69 -8.80 12.17 -2.40
N ALA A 70 -7.99 11.10 -2.30
CA ALA A 70 -7.21 10.58 -3.42
C ALA A 70 -7.13 9.06 -3.39
N ILE A 71 -7.05 8.43 -4.58
CA ILE A 71 -6.80 7.00 -4.74
C ILE A 71 -5.51 6.87 -5.54
N VAL A 72 -4.51 6.19 -4.98
CA VAL A 72 -3.25 5.92 -5.68
C VAL A 72 -3.18 4.44 -6.07
N ILE A 73 -2.72 4.16 -7.27
CA ILE A 73 -2.45 2.82 -7.79
C ILE A 73 -0.95 2.71 -8.07
N SER A 74 -0.34 1.66 -7.55
CA SER A 74 1.09 1.41 -7.78
C SER A 74 1.36 0.84 -9.18
N HIS A 75 0.59 -0.14 -9.61
CA HIS A 75 0.74 -0.79 -10.93
C HIS A 75 -0.50 -1.59 -11.32
N ASP A 76 -0.48 -2.27 -12.45
CA ASP A 76 -1.66 -2.87 -13.05
C ASP A 76 -1.91 -4.35 -12.69
N HIS A 77 -1.12 -4.98 -11.82
CA HIS A 77 -1.37 -6.36 -11.41
C HIS A 77 -2.75 -6.53 -10.77
N TYR A 78 -3.31 -7.75 -10.83
CA TYR A 78 -4.68 -8.03 -10.37
C TYR A 78 -4.88 -7.86 -8.88
N ASP A 79 -3.83 -7.95 -8.09
CA ASP A 79 -3.82 -7.77 -6.63
C ASP A 79 -3.57 -6.32 -6.19
N HIS A 80 -3.40 -5.39 -7.15
CA HIS A 80 -3.25 -3.95 -6.91
C HIS A 80 -4.30 -3.12 -7.64
N LEU A 81 -4.76 -3.55 -8.80
CA LEU A 81 -5.76 -2.87 -9.61
C LEU A 81 -6.97 -3.78 -9.87
N ASP A 82 -8.00 -3.65 -9.05
CA ASP A 82 -9.22 -4.47 -9.08
C ASP A 82 -10.37 -3.74 -9.78
N ARG A 83 -10.78 -4.29 -10.93
CA ARG A 83 -11.84 -3.71 -11.75
C ARG A 83 -13.16 -3.52 -11.02
N ASP A 84 -13.59 -4.53 -10.27
CA ASP A 84 -14.90 -4.50 -9.61
C ASP A 84 -14.89 -3.49 -8.44
N THR A 85 -13.77 -3.39 -7.73
CA THR A 85 -13.54 -2.38 -6.70
C THR A 85 -13.51 -0.97 -7.31
N VAL A 86 -12.78 -0.75 -8.42
CA VAL A 86 -12.76 0.53 -9.13
C VAL A 86 -14.16 0.95 -9.55
N ALA A 87 -14.96 0.03 -10.12
CA ALA A 87 -16.33 0.34 -10.53
C ALA A 87 -17.20 0.82 -9.36
N THR A 88 -17.05 0.20 -8.18
CA THR A 88 -17.75 0.64 -6.96
C THR A 88 -17.25 1.99 -6.47
N LEU A 89 -15.93 2.21 -6.44
CA LEU A 89 -15.34 3.50 -6.06
C LEU A 89 -15.76 4.64 -7.00
N VAL A 90 -15.94 4.37 -8.29
CA VAL A 90 -16.45 5.38 -9.24
C VAL A 90 -17.85 5.84 -8.84
N SER A 91 -18.71 4.94 -8.37
CA SER A 91 -20.09 5.26 -8.00
C SER A 91 -20.25 5.85 -6.60
N THR A 92 -19.32 5.56 -5.68
CA THR A 92 -19.45 5.91 -4.26
C THR A 92 -18.51 7.01 -3.79
N GLN A 93 -17.42 7.27 -4.51
CA GLN A 93 -16.40 8.25 -4.18
C GLN A 93 -16.25 9.29 -5.31
N LYS A 94 -15.71 10.46 -4.98
CA LYS A 94 -15.40 11.52 -5.96
C LYS A 94 -13.90 11.68 -6.19
N ALA A 95 -13.07 11.02 -5.42
CA ALA A 95 -11.61 11.12 -5.46
C ALA A 95 -11.03 10.86 -6.86
N PRO A 96 -9.99 11.58 -7.28
CA PRO A 96 -9.21 11.24 -8.46
C PRO A 96 -8.44 9.93 -8.23
N PHE A 97 -8.16 9.23 -9.33
CA PHE A 97 -7.24 8.10 -9.40
C PHE A 97 -5.89 8.62 -9.93
N LEU A 98 -4.87 8.61 -9.09
CA LEU A 98 -3.50 8.93 -9.47
C LEU A 98 -2.80 7.62 -9.79
N VAL A 99 -2.27 7.51 -10.99
CA VAL A 99 -1.75 6.24 -11.52
C VAL A 99 -0.49 6.48 -12.33
N PRO A 100 0.45 5.52 -12.42
CA PRO A 100 1.59 5.64 -13.33
C PRO A 100 1.16 5.54 -14.79
N LEU A 101 2.03 5.98 -15.70
CA LEU A 101 1.77 6.02 -17.14
C LEU A 101 1.26 4.69 -17.69
N GLY A 102 0.22 4.76 -18.51
CA GLY A 102 -0.42 3.62 -19.17
C GLY A 102 -1.50 2.95 -18.34
N VAL A 103 -1.47 3.03 -17.01
CA VAL A 103 -2.50 2.43 -16.14
C VAL A 103 -3.88 3.08 -16.37
N GLY A 104 -3.92 4.38 -16.71
CA GLY A 104 -5.14 5.10 -17.05
C GLY A 104 -5.91 4.47 -18.21
N ALA A 105 -5.23 3.74 -19.12
CA ALA A 105 -5.91 3.04 -20.20
C ALA A 105 -6.87 1.94 -19.68
N HIS A 106 -6.51 1.25 -18.58
CA HIS A 106 -7.43 0.32 -17.92
C HIS A 106 -8.62 1.04 -17.32
N LEU A 107 -8.39 2.16 -16.63
CA LEU A 107 -9.43 2.97 -15.99
C LEU A 107 -10.43 3.51 -17.05
N ARG A 108 -9.93 4.06 -18.15
CA ARG A 108 -10.76 4.52 -19.31
C ARG A 108 -11.60 3.39 -19.88
N ARG A 109 -10.99 2.20 -20.08
CA ARG A 109 -11.71 1.01 -20.55
C ARG A 109 -12.82 0.58 -19.59
N TRP A 110 -12.65 0.81 -18.29
CA TRP A 110 -13.67 0.54 -17.26
C TRP A 110 -14.62 1.71 -17.03
N LYS A 111 -14.51 2.76 -17.86
CA LYS A 111 -15.38 3.94 -17.87
C LYS A 111 -15.29 4.80 -16.61
N VAL A 112 -14.09 4.88 -16.02
CA VAL A 112 -13.78 5.94 -15.06
C VAL A 112 -13.82 7.26 -15.80
N PRO A 113 -14.50 8.30 -15.27
CA PRO A 113 -14.54 9.63 -15.88
C PRO A 113 -13.14 10.20 -16.09
N GLU A 114 -12.87 10.80 -17.27
CA GLU A 114 -11.52 11.26 -17.64
C GLU A 114 -10.97 12.30 -16.66
N GLU A 115 -11.84 13.18 -16.15
CA GLU A 115 -11.48 14.21 -15.18
C GLU A 115 -11.06 13.65 -13.81
N ARG A 116 -11.23 12.35 -13.61
CA ARG A 116 -10.79 11.63 -12.39
C ARG A 116 -9.54 10.80 -12.60
N ILE A 117 -8.96 10.79 -13.80
CA ILE A 117 -7.74 10.02 -14.12
C ILE A 117 -6.57 10.98 -14.20
N VAL A 118 -5.59 10.80 -13.33
CA VAL A 118 -4.35 11.56 -13.31
C VAL A 118 -3.20 10.59 -13.55
N GLU A 119 -2.68 10.56 -14.78
CA GLU A 119 -1.50 9.75 -15.11
C GLU A 119 -0.24 10.57 -14.91
N LEU A 120 0.73 10.00 -14.21
CA LEU A 120 1.99 10.65 -13.85
C LEU A 120 3.18 9.76 -14.25
N ASP A 121 4.23 10.38 -14.76
CA ASP A 121 5.54 9.73 -14.90
C ASP A 121 6.29 9.76 -13.56
N TRP A 122 7.38 9.01 -13.46
CA TRP A 122 8.25 9.08 -12.29
C TRP A 122 8.79 10.50 -12.09
N ASN A 123 8.69 10.97 -10.88
CA ASN A 123 8.99 12.32 -10.41
C ASN A 123 7.98 13.40 -10.78
N ASP A 124 6.89 13.07 -11.47
CA ASP A 124 5.75 13.96 -11.60
C ASP A 124 4.92 13.95 -10.32
N ASP A 125 4.26 15.07 -10.04
CA ASP A 125 3.41 15.22 -8.87
C ASP A 125 2.03 15.78 -9.23
N ALA A 126 1.09 15.54 -8.34
CA ALA A 126 -0.25 16.14 -8.38
C ALA A 126 -0.65 16.64 -6.99
N VAL A 127 -1.40 17.74 -6.97
CA VAL A 127 -1.91 18.33 -5.73
C VAL A 127 -3.36 17.95 -5.52
N VAL A 128 -3.68 17.40 -4.35
CA VAL A 128 -5.05 17.10 -3.92
C VAL A 128 -5.28 17.72 -2.54
N GLY A 129 -6.12 18.75 -2.49
CA GLY A 129 -6.28 19.56 -1.29
C GLY A 129 -4.96 20.22 -0.89
N SER A 130 -4.46 19.94 0.32
CA SER A 130 -3.15 20.41 0.79
C SER A 130 -2.03 19.38 0.61
N LEU A 131 -2.32 18.22 0.02
CA LEU A 131 -1.35 17.16 -0.21
C LEU A 131 -0.68 17.29 -1.58
N THR A 132 0.63 17.04 -1.63
CA THR A 132 1.38 16.75 -2.85
C THR A 132 1.64 15.26 -2.92
N LEU A 133 1.17 14.59 -3.98
CA LEU A 133 1.38 13.18 -4.24
C LEU A 133 2.34 13.04 -5.42
N THR A 134 3.50 12.45 -5.17
CA THR A 134 4.54 12.27 -6.21
C THR A 134 4.62 10.81 -6.61
N CYS A 135 4.54 10.56 -7.92
CA CYS A 135 4.82 9.25 -8.52
C CYS A 135 6.34 9.03 -8.50
N LEU A 136 6.79 7.91 -7.94
CA LEU A 136 8.20 7.63 -7.74
C LEU A 136 8.59 6.30 -8.37
N GLU A 137 9.86 6.15 -8.72
CA GLU A 137 10.35 4.90 -9.28
C GLU A 137 10.22 3.73 -8.29
N ALA A 138 10.01 2.55 -8.83
CA ALA A 138 10.03 1.28 -8.12
C ALA A 138 10.71 0.22 -8.98
N ARG A 139 11.21 -0.84 -8.37
CA ARG A 139 11.85 -1.94 -9.06
C ARG A 139 10.89 -3.12 -9.20
N HIS A 140 10.02 -3.06 -10.21
CA HIS A 140 9.00 -4.08 -10.42
C HIS A 140 8.73 -4.28 -11.92
N PHE A 141 7.56 -4.73 -12.29
CA PHE A 141 7.07 -4.89 -13.65
C PHE A 141 5.55 -4.73 -13.70
N SER A 142 5.00 -4.61 -14.90
CA SER A 142 3.55 -4.59 -15.10
C SER A 142 3.06 -5.77 -15.93
N GLY A 143 1.78 -6.12 -15.82
CA GLY A 143 1.20 -7.17 -16.65
C GLY A 143 -0.18 -7.65 -16.24
N ARG A 144 -1.17 -7.31 -17.07
CA ARG A 144 -2.55 -7.87 -17.01
C ARG A 144 -2.89 -8.72 -18.24
N SER A 145 -1.98 -8.83 -19.19
CA SER A 145 -2.20 -9.54 -20.45
C SER A 145 -1.01 -10.42 -20.79
N LEU A 146 -0.98 -10.94 -22.01
CA LEU A 146 0.18 -11.67 -22.52
C LEU A 146 1.38 -10.75 -22.83
N VAL A 147 1.14 -9.45 -22.89
CA VAL A 147 2.19 -8.43 -23.09
C VAL A 147 2.55 -7.88 -21.70
N ARG A 148 3.84 -8.01 -21.34
CA ARG A 148 4.40 -7.44 -20.10
C ARG A 148 4.87 -6.01 -20.36
N ASP A 149 4.98 -5.24 -19.29
CA ASP A 149 5.57 -3.89 -19.27
C ASP A 149 4.91 -2.91 -20.25
N SER A 150 3.59 -3.06 -20.44
CA SER A 150 2.79 -2.15 -21.26
C SER A 150 2.31 -0.90 -20.49
N THR A 151 2.45 -0.90 -19.19
CA THR A 151 2.21 0.21 -18.28
C THR A 151 3.42 0.40 -17.38
N GLN A 152 3.54 1.56 -16.78
CA GLN A 152 4.56 1.82 -15.76
C GLN A 152 4.07 1.33 -14.40
N TRP A 153 4.96 1.27 -13.42
CA TRP A 153 4.73 0.96 -12.01
C TRP A 153 5.38 2.03 -11.14
N ALA A 154 4.93 2.18 -9.90
CA ALA A 154 5.38 3.27 -9.05
C ALA A 154 5.29 2.96 -7.55
N SER A 155 6.17 3.61 -6.80
CA SER A 155 5.95 3.97 -5.40
C SER A 155 5.34 5.37 -5.32
N TRP A 156 4.85 5.75 -4.15
CA TRP A 156 4.20 7.05 -3.95
C TRP A 156 4.72 7.76 -2.70
N SER A 157 5.09 9.01 -2.84
CA SER A 157 5.26 9.94 -1.72
C SER A 157 3.98 10.75 -1.55
N VAL A 158 3.49 10.87 -0.33
CA VAL A 158 2.34 11.70 0.04
C VAL A 158 2.82 12.70 1.09
N VAL A 159 2.92 13.97 0.70
CA VAL A 159 3.45 15.05 1.54
C VAL A 159 2.35 16.06 1.81
N GLY A 160 2.01 16.21 3.07
CA GLY A 160 1.13 17.26 3.56
C GLY A 160 1.92 18.41 4.21
N PRO A 161 1.23 19.43 4.72
CA PRO A 161 1.87 20.57 5.39
C PRO A 161 2.77 20.19 6.57
N THR A 162 2.41 19.13 7.33
CA THR A 162 3.11 18.72 8.55
C THR A 162 3.50 17.26 8.58
N ARG A 163 2.84 16.40 7.80
CA ARG A 163 2.97 14.94 7.81
C ARG A 163 3.36 14.38 6.45
N ARG A 164 4.01 13.22 6.47
CA ARG A 164 4.49 12.56 5.25
C ARG A 164 4.29 11.06 5.34
N ALA A 165 3.81 10.46 4.24
CA ALA A 165 3.71 9.02 4.10
C ALA A 165 4.40 8.55 2.82
N PHE A 166 4.95 7.34 2.87
CA PHE A 166 5.50 6.64 1.70
C PHE A 166 4.73 5.33 1.49
N PHE A 167 4.33 5.07 0.25
CA PHE A 167 3.75 3.80 -0.16
C PHE A 167 4.62 3.16 -1.23
N GLY A 168 5.20 2.01 -0.90
CA GLY A 168 6.15 1.29 -1.77
C GLY A 168 5.50 0.65 -2.99
N GLY A 169 4.20 0.34 -2.95
CA GLY A 169 3.61 -0.58 -3.93
C GLY A 169 4.32 -1.93 -3.85
N ASP A 170 4.56 -2.56 -5.01
CA ASP A 170 5.46 -3.70 -5.13
C ASP A 170 6.81 -3.25 -5.69
N THR A 171 7.87 -3.68 -5.03
CA THR A 171 9.24 -3.32 -5.43
C THR A 171 10.26 -4.31 -4.87
N GLY A 172 11.30 -4.59 -5.63
CA GLY A 172 12.56 -5.10 -5.11
C GLY A 172 13.35 -4.00 -4.40
N TYR A 173 14.41 -4.39 -3.71
CA TYR A 173 15.33 -3.44 -3.09
C TYR A 173 16.05 -2.61 -4.16
N THR A 174 16.16 -1.30 -3.92
CA THR A 174 16.84 -0.36 -4.79
C THR A 174 17.51 0.77 -4.00
N ASP A 175 18.65 1.25 -4.49
CA ASP A 175 19.34 2.39 -3.88
C ASP A 175 18.57 3.72 -4.06
N ALA A 176 17.58 3.77 -4.96
CA ALA A 176 16.68 4.91 -5.13
C ALA A 176 15.95 5.32 -3.84
N PHE A 177 15.79 4.41 -2.88
CA PHE A 177 15.20 4.77 -1.58
C PHE A 177 16.01 5.83 -0.82
N ALA A 178 17.33 5.91 -1.02
CA ALA A 178 18.15 6.97 -0.44
C ALA A 178 17.80 8.33 -1.03
N ASP A 179 17.73 8.45 -2.36
CA ASP A 179 17.36 9.69 -3.03
C ASP A 179 15.92 10.12 -2.69
N ILE A 180 15.02 9.15 -2.57
CA ILE A 180 13.63 9.40 -2.14
C ILE A 180 13.60 9.92 -0.71
N GLY A 181 14.36 9.31 0.20
CA GLY A 181 14.50 9.74 1.59
C GLY A 181 15.05 11.17 1.70
N ASP A 182 16.07 11.50 0.94
CA ASP A 182 16.67 12.82 0.92
C ASP A 182 15.74 13.92 0.38
N ARG A 183 14.89 13.58 -0.60
CA ARG A 183 13.98 14.56 -1.24
C ARG A 183 12.66 14.73 -0.51
N PHE A 184 12.09 13.67 0.00
CA PHE A 184 10.71 13.65 0.51
C PHE A 184 10.63 13.27 1.99
N GLY A 185 11.64 12.59 2.53
CA GLY A 185 11.67 12.13 3.92
C GLY A 185 12.00 13.25 4.94
N PRO A 186 12.16 12.92 6.21
CA PRO A 186 11.73 11.64 6.78
C PRO A 186 10.21 11.47 6.78
N PHE A 187 9.72 10.24 6.70
CA PHE A 187 8.30 9.93 6.66
C PHE A 187 7.77 9.56 8.05
N ASP A 188 6.54 10.00 8.38
CA ASP A 188 5.82 9.55 9.60
C ASP A 188 5.44 8.07 9.49
N VAL A 189 5.09 7.60 8.28
CA VAL A 189 4.81 6.19 8.01
C VAL A 189 5.34 5.76 6.64
N THR A 190 5.99 4.59 6.62
CA THR A 190 6.38 3.89 5.39
C THR A 190 5.56 2.60 5.26
N MET A 191 4.79 2.49 4.20
CA MET A 191 4.00 1.30 3.86
C MET A 191 4.81 0.46 2.87
N LEU A 192 5.46 -0.62 3.35
CA LEU A 192 6.42 -1.40 2.59
C LEU A 192 5.95 -2.83 2.36
N PRO A 193 6.12 -3.37 1.14
CA PRO A 193 5.81 -4.76 0.85
C PRO A 193 6.80 -5.68 1.58
N VAL A 194 6.29 -6.71 2.27
CA VAL A 194 7.10 -7.66 3.03
C VAL A 194 6.81 -9.11 2.68
N GLY A 195 5.87 -9.37 1.77
CA GLY A 195 5.46 -10.70 1.33
C GLY A 195 5.73 -10.94 -0.15
N ALA A 196 5.38 -12.14 -0.61
CA ALA A 196 5.56 -12.61 -1.98
C ALA A 196 7.01 -12.67 -2.47
N TYR A 197 7.99 -12.57 -1.59
CA TYR A 197 9.41 -12.72 -1.93
C TYR A 197 9.80 -14.18 -2.18
N ASP A 198 10.80 -14.35 -3.04
CA ASP A 198 11.45 -15.64 -3.30
C ASP A 198 12.83 -15.36 -3.94
N PRO A 199 13.89 -16.16 -3.66
CA PRO A 199 15.19 -15.97 -4.29
C PRO A 199 15.18 -15.98 -5.83
N ARG A 200 14.17 -16.59 -6.44
CA ARG A 200 14.01 -16.67 -7.90
C ARG A 200 13.56 -15.35 -8.55
N TRP A 201 13.03 -14.42 -7.74
CA TRP A 201 12.59 -13.09 -8.19
C TRP A 201 12.86 -11.98 -7.15
N ALA A 202 14.02 -12.07 -6.49
CA ALA A 202 14.47 -11.09 -5.51
C ALA A 202 14.48 -9.64 -6.04
N ASP A 203 14.60 -9.49 -7.37
CA ASP A 203 14.64 -8.18 -8.03
C ASP A 203 13.31 -7.42 -8.00
N ILE A 204 12.19 -8.08 -7.72
CA ILE A 204 10.85 -7.49 -7.85
C ILE A 204 10.02 -7.51 -6.57
N HIS A 205 10.48 -8.23 -5.55
CA HIS A 205 9.87 -8.25 -4.22
C HIS A 205 10.95 -8.28 -3.15
N MET A 206 10.97 -7.26 -2.30
CA MET A 206 11.83 -7.23 -1.11
C MET A 206 11.47 -8.35 -0.14
N ASN A 207 12.50 -8.95 0.46
CA ASN A 207 12.30 -9.71 1.69
C ASN A 207 12.14 -8.76 2.90
N PRO A 208 11.72 -9.26 4.08
CA PRO A 208 11.48 -8.40 5.24
C PRO A 208 12.70 -7.60 5.72
N GLU A 209 13.89 -8.15 5.62
CA GLU A 209 15.16 -7.48 6.01
C GLU A 209 15.49 -6.35 5.02
N GLU A 210 15.25 -6.56 3.73
CA GLU A 210 15.41 -5.53 2.70
C GLU A 210 14.37 -4.41 2.87
N ALA A 211 13.14 -4.73 3.29
CA ALA A 211 12.14 -3.73 3.62
C ALA A 211 12.57 -2.84 4.81
N MET A 212 13.23 -3.42 5.81
CA MET A 212 13.81 -2.64 6.91
C MET A 212 14.98 -1.77 6.46
N ALA A 213 15.84 -2.27 5.59
CA ALA A 213 16.93 -1.49 5.00
C ALA A 213 16.39 -0.33 4.14
N ALA A 214 15.34 -0.59 3.34
CA ALA A 214 14.65 0.45 2.58
C ALA A 214 14.04 1.52 3.51
N HIS A 215 13.40 1.10 4.60
CA HIS A 215 12.90 2.06 5.61
C HIS A 215 14.03 2.96 6.14
N ALA A 216 15.17 2.39 6.51
CA ALA A 216 16.29 3.18 7.01
C ALA A 216 16.76 4.22 5.99
N LEU A 217 16.87 3.87 4.70
CA LEU A 217 17.20 4.82 3.63
C LEU A 217 16.15 5.93 3.49
N LEU A 218 14.87 5.57 3.49
CA LEU A 218 13.75 6.52 3.43
C LEU A 218 13.70 7.49 4.62
N GLN A 219 14.34 7.12 5.73
CA GLN A 219 14.45 7.93 6.95
C GLN A 219 15.77 8.70 7.07
N GLY A 220 16.54 8.78 5.98
CA GLY A 220 17.84 9.47 5.96
C GLY A 220 18.91 8.78 6.83
N GLY A 221 18.85 7.45 6.91
CA GLY A 221 19.79 6.62 7.67
C GLY A 221 19.46 6.43 9.15
N ASP A 222 18.32 6.92 9.63
CA ASP A 222 17.86 6.73 11.02
C ASP A 222 16.61 5.83 11.09
N PRO A 223 16.77 4.49 11.22
CA PRO A 223 15.66 3.56 11.19
C PRO A 223 14.70 3.69 12.38
N ALA A 224 15.05 4.44 13.43
CA ALA A 224 14.17 4.68 14.56
C ALA A 224 13.10 5.76 14.30
N ARG A 225 13.23 6.50 13.19
CA ARG A 225 12.25 7.52 12.80
C ARG A 225 11.03 6.90 12.15
N GLY A 226 9.86 7.50 12.38
CA GLY A 226 8.60 7.09 11.77
C GLY A 226 8.16 5.69 12.18
N VAL A 227 7.24 5.15 11.41
CA VAL A 227 6.62 3.83 11.66
C VAL A 227 6.58 3.02 10.37
N VAL A 228 6.93 1.74 10.43
CA VAL A 228 6.72 0.80 9.32
C VAL A 228 5.34 0.17 9.43
N LEU A 229 4.54 0.26 8.37
CA LEU A 229 3.33 -0.54 8.16
C LEU A 229 3.64 -1.62 7.11
N PRO A 230 3.76 -2.90 7.49
CA PRO A 230 3.95 -3.97 6.52
C PRO A 230 2.68 -4.19 5.69
N VAL A 231 2.84 -4.20 4.38
CA VAL A 231 1.79 -4.50 3.39
C VAL A 231 2.18 -5.71 2.53
N HIS A 232 1.31 -6.11 1.62
CA HIS A 232 1.54 -7.22 0.68
C HIS A 232 1.77 -8.58 1.36
N TRP A 233 1.11 -8.84 2.48
CA TRP A 233 1.18 -10.11 3.22
C TRP A 233 -0.19 -10.51 3.77
N ALA A 234 -0.30 -11.71 4.34
CA ALA A 234 -1.47 -12.25 5.06
C ALA A 234 -2.79 -12.39 4.28
N THR A 235 -2.94 -11.77 3.11
CA THR A 235 -4.22 -11.65 2.41
C THR A 235 -4.37 -12.61 1.23
N PHE A 236 -3.33 -12.75 0.41
CA PHE A 236 -3.28 -13.68 -0.71
C PHE A 236 -2.03 -14.56 -0.60
N ASN A 237 -2.12 -15.81 -1.06
CA ASN A 237 -0.96 -16.68 -1.16
C ASN A 237 -0.35 -16.52 -2.57
N LEU A 238 0.72 -15.75 -2.68
CA LEU A 238 1.38 -15.38 -3.94
C LEU A 238 2.82 -15.91 -4.06
N ALA A 239 3.36 -16.51 -2.98
CA ALA A 239 4.69 -17.10 -2.95
C ALA A 239 4.73 -18.38 -2.10
N PHE A 240 5.92 -18.92 -1.89
CA PHE A 240 6.13 -20.23 -1.27
C PHE A 240 6.57 -20.15 0.21
N HIS A 241 6.78 -18.95 0.75
CA HIS A 241 7.10 -18.79 2.17
C HIS A 241 5.89 -19.10 3.07
N PRO A 242 6.09 -19.55 4.32
CA PRO A 242 5.01 -19.70 5.30
C PRO A 242 4.25 -18.39 5.52
N TRP A 243 2.95 -18.52 5.82
CA TRP A 243 2.03 -17.37 5.88
C TRP A 243 2.46 -16.26 6.87
N ALA A 244 2.97 -16.61 8.04
CA ALA A 244 3.39 -15.64 9.06
C ALA A 244 4.88 -15.29 9.00
N GLU A 245 5.67 -15.97 8.16
CA GLU A 245 7.12 -15.74 8.06
C GLU A 245 7.45 -14.27 7.74
N PRO A 246 6.76 -13.58 6.80
CA PRO A 246 7.09 -12.20 6.49
C PRO A 246 7.08 -11.29 7.71
N ILE A 247 6.04 -11.39 8.53
CA ILE A 247 5.90 -10.50 9.68
C ILE A 247 6.84 -10.88 10.84
N GLU A 248 7.09 -12.15 11.07
CA GLU A 248 8.02 -12.58 12.12
C GLU A 248 9.47 -12.16 11.79
N ARG A 249 9.88 -12.29 10.52
CA ARG A 249 11.19 -11.83 10.05
C ARG A 249 11.31 -10.30 10.12
N LEU A 250 10.27 -9.57 9.71
CA LEU A 250 10.26 -8.11 9.78
C LEU A 250 10.45 -7.63 11.23
N LEU A 251 9.71 -8.20 12.17
CA LEU A 251 9.82 -7.82 13.57
C LEU A 251 11.20 -8.17 14.16
N ALA A 252 11.77 -9.31 13.77
CA ALA A 252 13.12 -9.67 14.16
C ALA A 252 14.17 -8.70 13.59
N ALA A 253 14.00 -8.24 12.35
CA ALA A 253 14.88 -7.27 11.71
C ALA A 253 14.74 -5.86 12.32
N ALA A 254 13.54 -5.50 12.82
CA ALA A 254 13.27 -4.20 13.44
C ALA A 254 13.84 -4.06 14.87
N GLU A 255 14.02 -5.17 15.59
CA GLU A 255 14.39 -5.18 17.01
C GLU A 255 15.75 -4.51 17.31
N PRO A 256 16.84 -4.80 16.56
CA PRO A 256 18.16 -4.21 16.82
C PRO A 256 18.15 -2.67 16.75
N ASP A 257 17.43 -2.11 15.79
CA ASP A 257 17.40 -0.68 15.50
C ASP A 257 16.27 0.05 16.24
N ARG A 258 15.46 -0.66 17.02
CA ARG A 258 14.27 -0.15 17.72
C ARG A 258 13.26 0.51 16.78
N THR A 259 13.20 0.06 15.54
CA THR A 259 12.25 0.57 14.56
C THR A 259 10.82 0.26 15.00
N SER A 260 9.97 1.28 14.97
CA SER A 260 8.56 1.14 15.28
C SER A 260 7.82 0.45 14.13
N VAL A 261 7.21 -0.71 14.39
CA VAL A 261 6.40 -1.45 13.41
C VAL A 261 4.97 -1.52 13.92
N VAL A 262 4.02 -1.10 13.09
CA VAL A 262 2.59 -1.24 13.38
C VAL A 262 1.98 -2.35 12.54
N VAL A 263 1.33 -3.30 13.21
CA VAL A 263 0.72 -4.49 12.56
C VAL A 263 -0.76 -4.55 12.94
N PRO A 264 -1.60 -3.70 12.31
CA PRO A 264 -3.03 -3.67 12.62
C PRO A 264 -3.73 -4.95 12.14
N MET A 265 -4.79 -5.37 12.84
CA MET A 265 -5.73 -6.32 12.24
C MET A 265 -6.40 -5.68 11.02
N PRO A 266 -6.76 -6.46 9.98
CA PRO A 266 -7.53 -5.91 8.87
C PRO A 266 -8.78 -5.18 9.38
N GLY A 267 -8.94 -3.91 8.98
CA GLY A 267 -10.00 -3.00 9.43
C GLY A 267 -9.67 -2.19 10.69
N GLN A 268 -8.58 -2.48 11.39
CA GLN A 268 -8.19 -1.70 12.56
C GLN A 268 -7.58 -0.36 12.14
N ARG A 269 -8.20 0.73 12.59
CA ARG A 269 -7.59 2.06 12.49
C ARG A 269 -6.57 2.24 13.62
N VAL A 270 -5.39 2.71 13.28
CA VAL A 270 -4.33 3.07 14.24
C VAL A 270 -3.93 4.52 14.04
N ASP A 271 -4.10 5.30 15.09
CA ASP A 271 -3.59 6.66 15.20
C ASP A 271 -2.11 6.60 15.58
N LEU A 272 -1.24 7.06 14.68
CA LEU A 272 0.21 6.95 14.85
C LEU A 272 0.80 8.01 15.81
N THR A 273 0.00 8.97 16.25
CA THR A 273 0.38 9.93 17.31
C THR A 273 0.23 9.33 18.71
N ARG A 274 -0.32 8.13 18.83
CA ARG A 274 -0.58 7.41 20.08
C ARG A 274 0.28 6.17 20.22
N PRO A 275 0.41 5.59 21.41
CA PRO A 275 1.10 4.30 21.59
C PRO A 275 0.55 3.25 20.64
N LEU A 276 1.44 2.58 19.91
CA LEU A 276 1.10 1.59 18.90
C LEU A 276 0.56 0.31 19.55
N PRO A 277 -0.41 -0.37 18.91
CA PRO A 277 -0.87 -1.68 19.38
C PRO A 277 0.26 -2.71 19.23
N ASN A 278 0.48 -3.54 20.26
CA ASN A 278 1.53 -4.57 20.29
C ASN A 278 0.97 -6.00 20.14
N ARG A 279 -0.29 -6.17 19.72
CA ARG A 279 -0.96 -7.46 19.65
C ARG A 279 -0.48 -8.26 18.43
N ARG A 280 0.11 -9.43 18.67
CA ARG A 280 0.46 -10.42 17.63
C ARG A 280 -0.77 -11.27 17.26
N TRP A 281 -1.72 -10.66 16.54
CA TRP A 281 -2.99 -11.30 16.18
C TRP A 281 -2.81 -12.51 15.23
N TRP A 282 -1.72 -12.55 14.48
CA TRP A 282 -1.41 -13.63 13.53
C TRP A 282 -0.95 -14.91 14.24
N SER A 283 -0.40 -14.87 15.44
CA SER A 283 0.05 -16.06 16.17
C SER A 283 -1.08 -17.01 16.53
N GLY A 284 -2.31 -16.52 16.74
CA GLY A 284 -3.48 -17.35 16.98
C GLY A 284 -4.11 -17.96 15.71
N ALA A 285 -3.66 -17.56 14.51
CA ALA A 285 -4.17 -18.08 13.25
C ALA A 285 -3.35 -19.30 12.74
N LEU A 286 -2.29 -19.67 13.45
CA LEU A 286 -1.42 -20.81 13.13
C LEU A 286 -1.79 -22.09 13.91
N ALA A 287 -2.81 -22.04 14.77
CA ALA A 287 -3.28 -23.17 15.59
C ALA A 287 -4.43 -23.93 14.91
#